data_cf02c9817e7fbfe1320445b0a759d3cb
#
_entry.id   cf02c9817e7fbfe1320445b0a759d3cb
#
_cell.length_a   1.000
_cell.length_b   1.000
_cell.length_c   1.000
_cell.angle_alpha   90.00
_cell.angle_beta   90.00
_cell.angle_gamma   90.00
#
_symmetry.space_group_name_H-M   'P 1'
#
loop_
_entity.id
_entity.type
_entity.pdbx_description
1 polymer ?
#
loop_
_entity_poly.entity_id
_entity_poly.type
_entity_poly.pdbx_seq_one_letter_code
_entity_poly.pdbx_strand_id
1 'polypeptide(L)'
;FFALPDVYEPAQYEYDETSELEGMRSMNQKAFRLDDGSTTLITASAPLHYMSDIGSWEEIDLNIKATVEGWEVTESIYEVSFAAEVEDGVSVMVHPNVDPIVTGLNPMVVTLDESGTMAMPHMTSPSEDGVSVGGNVIRYPIAEGFDIDYTVGETEMKQNLVIRDRPVLDESVAYFGLSEQMRLPVGYGLFLGDDILREDITQTQDELTIRNLETGELLATIPVPVVIEMDAEEPY
;
A
#
# COMPACT_ATOMS: atom_id res chain seq x y z
N PHE A 1 23.57 8.69 40.68
CA PHE A 1 22.94 9.54 39.65
C PHE A 1 23.96 9.71 38.53
N PHE A 2 23.81 8.99 37.43
CA PHE A 2 24.58 9.26 36.23
C PHE A 2 23.77 10.28 35.42
N ALA A 3 24.29 11.46 35.21
CA ALA A 3 23.76 12.42 34.25
C ALA A 3 23.88 11.79 32.85
N LEU A 4 22.78 11.66 32.13
CA LEU A 4 22.82 11.37 30.72
C LEU A 4 23.55 12.53 30.03
N PRO A 5 24.47 12.25 29.08
CA PRO A 5 25.10 13.33 28.31
C PRO A 5 23.99 14.10 27.59
N ASP A 6 24.21 15.42 27.45
CA ASP A 6 23.36 16.33 26.75
C ASP A 6 22.89 15.71 25.44
N VAL A 7 21.57 15.84 25.16
CA VAL A 7 20.95 15.36 23.91
C VAL A 7 21.80 15.92 22.77
N TYR A 8 22.46 15.03 22.03
CA TYR A 8 23.20 15.39 20.84
C TYR A 8 22.18 15.90 19.82
N GLU A 9 22.04 17.21 19.70
CA GLU A 9 21.31 17.79 18.58
C GLU A 9 22.12 17.48 17.32
N PRO A 10 21.59 16.65 16.38
CA PRO A 10 22.28 16.43 15.13
C PRO A 10 22.45 17.80 14.46
N ALA A 11 23.68 18.11 14.06
CA ALA A 11 23.96 19.31 13.31
C ALA A 11 22.99 19.36 12.11
N GLN A 12 22.13 20.37 12.04
CA GLN A 12 21.29 20.64 10.86
C GLN A 12 22.25 21.14 9.77
N TYR A 13 22.68 20.21 8.92
CA TYR A 13 23.38 20.56 7.69
C TYR A 13 22.31 20.98 6.68
N GLU A 14 22.30 22.25 6.27
CA GLU A 14 21.59 22.67 5.07
C GLU A 14 22.35 22.08 3.87
N TYR A 15 21.73 21.14 3.18
CA TYR A 15 22.26 20.59 1.93
C TYR A 15 21.66 21.38 0.78
N ASP A 16 22.52 21.85 -0.11
CA ASP A 16 22.10 22.37 -1.40
C ASP A 16 21.86 21.17 -2.34
N GLU A 17 20.62 20.96 -2.79
CA GLU A 17 20.27 19.88 -3.71
C GLU A 17 21.12 19.90 -4.99
N THR A 18 21.62 21.07 -5.40
CA THR A 18 22.52 21.23 -6.54
C THR A 18 23.90 20.63 -6.31
N SER A 19 24.27 20.29 -5.08
CA SER A 19 25.54 19.66 -4.70
C SER A 19 25.49 18.13 -4.68
N GLU A 20 24.35 17.50 -5.03
CA GLU A 20 24.23 16.05 -5.06
C GLU A 20 25.17 15.42 -6.10
N LEU A 21 25.80 14.31 -5.67
CA LEU A 21 26.65 13.49 -6.51
C LEU A 21 25.84 12.28 -7.03
N GLU A 22 25.03 12.48 -8.05
CA GLU A 22 24.12 11.45 -8.61
C GLU A 22 24.80 10.11 -8.92
N GLY A 23 26.07 10.14 -9.37
CA GLY A 23 26.87 8.93 -9.62
C GLY A 23 27.19 8.11 -8.37
N MET A 24 26.88 8.61 -7.17
CA MET A 24 27.03 7.93 -5.87
C MET A 24 25.68 7.50 -5.27
N ARG A 25 24.60 7.63 -6.01
CA ARG A 25 23.29 7.13 -5.58
C ARG A 25 23.29 5.61 -5.43
N SER A 26 22.59 5.13 -4.44
CA SER A 26 22.18 3.73 -4.33
C SER A 26 20.72 3.68 -3.85
N MET A 27 20.14 2.49 -3.71
CA MET A 27 18.74 2.35 -3.30
C MET A 27 18.36 3.24 -2.11
N ASN A 28 19.21 3.35 -1.10
CA ASN A 28 18.92 4.06 0.15
C ASN A 28 19.99 5.10 0.54
N GLN A 29 20.81 5.57 -0.41
CA GLN A 29 21.88 6.53 -0.14
C GLN A 29 21.91 7.67 -1.15
N LYS A 30 22.16 8.88 -0.63
CA LYS A 30 22.52 10.09 -1.39
C LYS A 30 23.87 10.61 -0.89
N ALA A 31 24.64 11.20 -1.79
CA ALA A 31 25.92 11.84 -1.46
C ALA A 31 25.92 13.30 -1.94
N PHE A 32 26.48 14.19 -1.12
CA PHE A 32 26.52 15.62 -1.41
C PHE A 32 27.93 16.14 -1.26
N ARG A 33 28.35 17.04 -2.16
CA ARG A 33 29.61 17.79 -2.05
C ARG A 33 29.39 18.98 -1.14
N LEU A 34 30.22 19.13 -0.10
CA LEU A 34 30.19 20.30 0.78
C LEU A 34 31.12 21.41 0.27
N ASP A 35 30.92 22.64 0.75
CA ASP A 35 31.69 23.82 0.36
C ASP A 35 33.19 23.70 0.69
N ASP A 36 33.52 22.94 1.69
CA ASP A 36 34.95 22.68 2.07
C ASP A 36 35.59 21.60 1.17
N GLY A 37 34.86 21.09 0.19
CA GLY A 37 35.30 20.05 -0.75
C GLY A 37 35.15 18.62 -0.21
N SER A 38 34.71 18.43 1.03
CA SER A 38 34.41 17.13 1.58
C SER A 38 33.10 16.54 0.99
N THR A 39 32.83 15.27 1.22
CA THR A 39 31.59 14.60 0.79
C THR A 39 30.85 14.06 2.01
N THR A 40 29.57 14.36 2.08
CA THR A 40 28.64 13.77 3.07
C THR A 40 27.82 12.68 2.42
N LEU A 41 27.57 11.61 3.16
CA LEU A 41 26.70 10.50 2.74
C LEU A 41 25.49 10.47 3.67
N ILE A 42 24.29 10.50 3.06
CA ILE A 42 23.02 10.30 3.75
C ILE A 42 22.56 8.88 3.45
N THR A 43 22.19 8.15 4.50
CA THR A 43 21.61 6.80 4.39
C THR A 43 20.24 6.81 5.05
N ALA A 44 19.22 6.40 4.33
CA ALA A 44 17.87 6.22 4.84
C ALA A 44 17.59 4.76 5.21
N SER A 45 16.62 4.54 6.09
CA SER A 45 16.11 3.20 6.40
C SER A 45 15.15 2.65 5.33
N ALA A 46 14.57 3.54 4.53
CA ALA A 46 13.70 3.21 3.40
C ALA A 46 14.40 3.54 2.07
N PRO A 47 13.95 2.98 0.95
CA PRO A 47 14.45 3.32 -0.37
C PRO A 47 14.28 4.81 -0.69
N LEU A 48 15.32 5.44 -1.21
CA LEU A 48 15.30 6.80 -1.76
C LEU A 48 15.23 6.79 -3.28
N HIS A 49 15.71 5.71 -3.88
CA HIS A 49 15.83 5.56 -5.33
C HIS A 49 15.37 4.19 -5.79
N TYR A 50 14.91 4.15 -7.01
CA TYR A 50 14.65 2.91 -7.75
C TYR A 50 15.62 2.77 -8.92
N MET A 51 15.79 1.56 -9.43
CA MET A 51 16.62 1.29 -10.60
C MET A 51 15.74 1.40 -11.85
N SER A 52 16.00 2.42 -12.68
CA SER A 52 15.28 2.60 -13.93
C SER A 52 15.66 1.56 -14.98
N ASP A 53 14.86 1.42 -16.03
CA ASP A 53 15.08 0.48 -17.15
C ASP A 53 16.43 0.69 -17.88
N ILE A 54 16.97 1.89 -17.80
CA ILE A 54 18.28 2.21 -18.39
C ILE A 54 19.45 1.93 -17.44
N GLY A 55 19.17 1.42 -16.24
CA GLY A 55 20.18 1.01 -15.26
C GLY A 55 20.77 2.19 -14.47
N SER A 56 20.05 3.29 -14.31
CA SER A 56 20.40 4.42 -13.43
C SER A 56 19.53 4.43 -12.17
N TRP A 57 20.09 4.97 -11.08
CA TRP A 57 19.34 5.25 -9.87
C TRP A 57 18.60 6.57 -10.02
N GLU A 58 17.27 6.49 -10.00
CA GLU A 58 16.36 7.64 -10.09
C GLU A 58 15.64 7.84 -8.76
N GLU A 59 15.20 9.07 -8.49
CA GLU A 59 14.41 9.36 -7.29
C GLU A 59 13.03 8.71 -7.37
N ILE A 60 12.56 8.19 -6.23
CA ILE A 60 11.22 7.64 -6.11
C ILE A 60 10.20 8.78 -6.18
N ASP A 61 9.23 8.66 -7.09
CA ASP A 61 8.05 9.51 -7.15
C ASP A 61 6.78 8.66 -6.96
N LEU A 62 6.16 8.79 -5.79
CA LEU A 62 4.96 8.05 -5.43
C LEU A 62 3.66 8.74 -5.86
N ASN A 63 3.74 9.90 -6.54
CA ASN A 63 2.56 10.57 -7.03
C ASN A 63 1.84 9.71 -8.07
N ILE A 64 0.57 9.49 -7.85
CA ILE A 64 -0.30 8.72 -8.74
C ILE A 64 -0.56 9.56 -9.99
N LYS A 65 -0.18 9.04 -11.15
CA LYS A 65 -0.28 9.71 -12.46
C LYS A 65 -1.43 9.12 -13.26
N ALA A 66 -2.25 9.98 -13.90
CA ALA A 66 -3.34 9.53 -14.74
C ALA A 66 -2.81 8.94 -16.05
N THR A 67 -3.44 7.86 -16.50
CA THR A 67 -3.19 7.19 -17.78
C THR A 67 -4.48 7.12 -18.62
N VAL A 68 -4.42 6.47 -19.76
CA VAL A 68 -5.62 6.23 -20.59
C VAL A 68 -6.55 5.18 -19.97
N GLU A 69 -5.99 4.25 -19.19
CA GLU A 69 -6.69 3.09 -18.63
C GLU A 69 -7.02 3.24 -17.15
N GLY A 70 -6.59 4.34 -16.51
CA GLY A 70 -6.76 4.59 -15.08
C GLY A 70 -5.65 5.45 -14.50
N TRP A 71 -4.91 4.93 -13.54
CA TRP A 71 -3.82 5.64 -12.87
C TRP A 71 -2.68 4.67 -12.57
N GLU A 72 -1.46 5.22 -12.38
CA GLU A 72 -0.28 4.39 -12.09
C GLU A 72 0.76 5.11 -11.23
N VAL A 73 1.62 4.31 -10.59
CA VAL A 73 2.90 4.69 -10.01
C VAL A 73 3.94 3.72 -10.57
N THR A 74 4.91 4.23 -11.34
CA THR A 74 5.96 3.43 -11.99
C THR A 74 7.38 3.85 -11.57
N GLU A 75 7.52 5.00 -10.95
CA GLU A 75 8.80 5.54 -10.48
C GLU A 75 9.07 5.15 -9.02
N SER A 76 9.07 3.83 -8.75
CA SER A 76 9.31 3.26 -7.41
C SER A 76 9.95 1.88 -7.51
N ILE A 77 10.23 1.24 -6.36
CA ILE A 77 10.82 -0.11 -6.32
C ILE A 77 9.82 -1.22 -6.70
N TYR A 78 8.56 -0.90 -6.82
CA TYR A 78 7.48 -1.73 -7.33
C TYR A 78 6.50 -0.84 -8.09
N GLU A 79 5.75 -1.40 -9.03
CA GLU A 79 4.81 -0.64 -9.84
C GLU A 79 3.38 -0.95 -9.40
N VAL A 80 2.52 0.07 -9.44
CA VAL A 80 1.10 -0.07 -9.14
C VAL A 80 0.28 0.54 -10.27
N SER A 81 -0.71 -0.20 -10.76
CA SER A 81 -1.69 0.29 -11.70
C SER A 81 -3.10 0.17 -11.10
N PHE A 82 -3.83 1.26 -11.15
CA PHE A 82 -5.19 1.38 -10.65
C PHE A 82 -6.16 1.45 -11.82
N ALA A 83 -7.11 0.55 -11.88
CA ALA A 83 -8.12 0.56 -12.94
C ALA A 83 -9.06 1.77 -12.83
N ALA A 84 -9.69 2.17 -13.94
CA ALA A 84 -10.69 3.24 -13.93
C ALA A 84 -11.95 2.84 -13.14
N GLU A 85 -12.33 1.56 -13.22
CA GLU A 85 -13.47 1.01 -12.50
C GLU A 85 -12.94 0.18 -11.31
N VAL A 86 -13.57 0.34 -10.14
CA VAL A 86 -13.12 -0.33 -8.91
C VAL A 86 -13.21 -1.86 -9.00
N GLU A 87 -14.14 -2.38 -9.79
CA GLU A 87 -14.34 -3.82 -9.98
C GLU A 87 -13.15 -4.51 -10.65
N ASP A 88 -12.37 -3.77 -11.43
CA ASP A 88 -11.21 -4.28 -12.16
C ASP A 88 -9.95 -4.37 -11.29
N GLY A 89 -10.01 -3.79 -10.08
CA GLY A 89 -8.99 -3.93 -9.03
C GLY A 89 -7.72 -3.12 -9.26
N VAL A 90 -6.70 -3.50 -8.50
CA VAL A 90 -5.37 -2.89 -8.46
C VAL A 90 -4.33 -3.93 -8.81
N SER A 91 -3.46 -3.61 -9.76
CA SER A 91 -2.35 -4.46 -10.20
C SER A 91 -1.06 -4.00 -9.54
N VAL A 92 -0.36 -4.91 -8.84
CA VAL A 92 0.90 -4.63 -8.16
C VAL A 92 1.99 -5.52 -8.73
N MET A 93 2.98 -4.91 -9.40
CA MET A 93 4.15 -5.59 -9.95
C MET A 93 5.34 -5.43 -8.99
N VAL A 94 5.62 -6.48 -8.24
CA VAL A 94 6.72 -6.50 -7.24
C VAL A 94 8.06 -6.80 -7.91
N HIS A 95 8.05 -7.52 -9.02
CA HIS A 95 9.27 -7.90 -9.74
C HIS A 95 9.00 -7.96 -11.24
N PRO A 96 9.87 -7.42 -12.11
CA PRO A 96 9.63 -7.30 -13.55
C PRO A 96 9.50 -8.64 -14.29
N ASN A 97 9.95 -9.76 -13.68
CA ASN A 97 9.86 -11.10 -14.28
C ASN A 97 8.75 -11.96 -13.66
N VAL A 98 7.87 -11.39 -12.87
CA VAL A 98 6.74 -12.06 -12.23
C VAL A 98 5.47 -11.33 -12.65
N ASP A 99 4.45 -12.08 -13.07
CA ASP A 99 3.15 -11.47 -13.35
C ASP A 99 2.66 -10.68 -12.12
N PRO A 100 1.88 -9.61 -12.30
CA PRO A 100 1.42 -8.81 -11.18
C PRO A 100 0.46 -9.58 -10.26
N ILE A 101 0.46 -9.22 -8.99
CA ILE A 101 -0.63 -9.52 -8.08
C ILE A 101 -1.77 -8.57 -8.43
N VAL A 102 -2.97 -9.07 -8.66
CA VAL A 102 -4.17 -8.22 -8.81
C VAL A 102 -5.05 -8.42 -7.59
N THR A 103 -5.31 -7.36 -6.86
CA THR A 103 -6.12 -7.33 -5.63
C THR A 103 -7.28 -6.35 -5.77
N GLY A 104 -8.21 -6.34 -4.83
CA GLY A 104 -9.35 -5.43 -4.86
C GLY A 104 -10.35 -5.70 -6.00
N LEU A 105 -10.34 -6.88 -6.61
CA LEU A 105 -11.28 -7.25 -7.66
C LEU A 105 -12.68 -7.43 -7.08
N ASN A 106 -13.68 -6.80 -7.70
CA ASN A 106 -15.09 -6.88 -7.29
C ASN A 106 -15.28 -6.63 -5.77
N PRO A 107 -14.80 -5.52 -5.23
CA PRO A 107 -14.86 -5.26 -3.79
C PRO A 107 -16.31 -5.11 -3.34
N MET A 108 -16.62 -5.64 -2.17
CA MET A 108 -17.97 -5.62 -1.61
C MET A 108 -17.90 -5.46 -0.10
N VAL A 109 -18.70 -4.53 0.43
CA VAL A 109 -18.90 -4.45 1.88
C VAL A 109 -19.78 -5.60 2.32
N VAL A 110 -19.36 -6.31 3.35
CA VAL A 110 -20.10 -7.44 3.92
C VAL A 110 -20.37 -7.20 5.40
N THR A 111 -21.45 -7.78 5.88
CA THR A 111 -21.78 -7.80 7.31
C THR A 111 -21.53 -9.19 7.87
N LEU A 112 -21.00 -9.24 9.08
CA LEU A 112 -20.66 -10.46 9.77
C LEU A 112 -21.41 -10.52 11.12
N ASP A 113 -21.83 -11.70 11.51
CA ASP A 113 -22.38 -11.95 12.84
C ASP A 113 -21.27 -12.08 13.91
N GLU A 114 -21.64 -12.31 15.19
CA GLU A 114 -20.68 -12.48 16.28
C GLU A 114 -19.74 -13.69 16.10
N SER A 115 -20.12 -14.67 15.30
CA SER A 115 -19.27 -15.82 14.98
C SER A 115 -18.29 -15.54 13.85
N GLY A 116 -18.39 -14.36 13.22
CA GLY A 116 -17.62 -14.00 12.03
C GLY A 116 -18.14 -14.68 10.76
N THR A 117 -19.30 -15.31 10.79
CA THR A 117 -19.90 -15.87 9.58
C THR A 117 -20.41 -14.74 8.70
N MET A 118 -20.09 -14.81 7.41
CA MET A 118 -20.55 -13.85 6.43
C MET A 118 -22.09 -13.92 6.33
N ALA A 119 -22.73 -12.91 6.86
CA ALA A 119 -24.18 -12.88 6.91
C ALA A 119 -24.79 -12.53 5.56
N MET A 120 -24.40 -11.42 4.96
CA MET A 120 -24.93 -10.95 3.66
C MET A 120 -24.04 -9.82 3.11
N PRO A 121 -24.00 -9.60 1.78
CA PRO A 121 -23.54 -8.35 1.24
C PRO A 121 -24.31 -7.19 1.84
N HIS A 122 -23.60 -6.18 2.31
CA HIS A 122 -24.26 -4.97 2.78
C HIS A 122 -24.84 -4.23 1.59
N MET A 123 -26.16 -4.30 1.45
CA MET A 123 -26.89 -3.70 0.31
C MET A 123 -27.01 -2.20 0.56
N THR A 124 -26.11 -1.44 -0.05
CA THR A 124 -26.19 0.01 -0.12
C THR A 124 -26.47 0.45 -1.56
N SER A 125 -26.90 1.69 -1.73
CA SER A 125 -26.95 2.29 -3.07
C SER A 125 -25.53 2.43 -3.62
N PRO A 126 -25.34 2.29 -4.95
CA PRO A 126 -24.09 2.68 -5.57
C PRO A 126 -23.73 4.10 -5.19
N SER A 127 -22.46 4.38 -4.98
CA SER A 127 -22.01 5.76 -4.77
C SER A 127 -22.16 6.56 -6.08
N GLU A 128 -22.60 7.82 -5.97
CA GLU A 128 -22.59 8.77 -7.08
C GLU A 128 -21.28 9.56 -7.16
N ASP A 129 -20.39 9.39 -6.17
CA ASP A 129 -19.10 10.05 -6.11
C ASP A 129 -18.14 9.43 -7.13
N GLY A 130 -17.30 10.25 -7.74
CA GLY A 130 -16.24 9.78 -8.65
C GLY A 130 -14.96 9.43 -7.91
N VAL A 131 -14.08 8.69 -8.59
CA VAL A 131 -12.72 8.42 -8.11
C VAL A 131 -11.97 9.72 -7.87
N SER A 132 -11.28 9.84 -6.74
CA SER A 132 -10.45 10.99 -6.42
C SER A 132 -9.00 10.59 -6.19
N VAL A 133 -8.08 11.42 -6.67
CA VAL A 133 -6.63 11.20 -6.56
C VAL A 133 -5.98 12.43 -5.92
N GLY A 134 -5.11 12.20 -4.95
CA GLY A 134 -4.34 13.26 -4.29
C GLY A 134 -2.96 12.75 -3.85
N GLY A 135 -1.91 13.21 -4.52
CA GLY A 135 -0.55 12.75 -4.25
C GLY A 135 -0.41 11.24 -4.48
N ASN A 136 -0.07 10.52 -3.43
CA ASN A 136 0.09 9.06 -3.42
C ASN A 136 -1.15 8.29 -2.94
N VAL A 137 -2.31 8.94 -2.85
CA VAL A 137 -3.57 8.33 -2.42
C VAL A 137 -4.59 8.35 -3.55
N ILE A 138 -5.27 7.23 -3.77
CA ILE A 138 -6.44 7.13 -4.64
C ILE A 138 -7.61 6.56 -3.85
N ARG A 139 -8.78 7.16 -4.00
CA ARG A 139 -10.02 6.78 -3.34
C ARG A 139 -11.05 6.32 -4.36
N TYR A 140 -11.59 5.15 -4.14
CA TYR A 140 -12.72 4.59 -4.88
C TYR A 140 -13.97 4.54 -4.00
N PRO A 141 -15.01 5.25 -4.35
CA PRO A 141 -16.31 5.09 -3.71
C PRO A 141 -16.93 3.76 -4.18
N ILE A 142 -17.19 2.84 -3.23
CA ILE A 142 -17.74 1.49 -3.54
C ILE A 142 -19.22 1.37 -3.25
N ALA A 143 -19.71 2.17 -2.30
CA ALA A 143 -21.11 2.23 -1.93
C ALA A 143 -21.40 3.54 -1.19
N GLU A 144 -22.68 3.88 -1.00
CA GLU A 144 -23.06 5.05 -0.21
C GLU A 144 -22.48 4.96 1.22
N GLY A 145 -21.63 5.92 1.59
CA GLY A 145 -20.96 5.97 2.89
C GLY A 145 -19.72 5.09 3.03
N PHE A 146 -19.30 4.38 1.96
CA PHE A 146 -18.14 3.49 2.00
C PHE A 146 -17.19 3.74 0.83
N ASP A 147 -15.93 3.94 1.14
CA ASP A 147 -14.87 4.09 0.16
C ASP A 147 -13.75 3.07 0.41
N ILE A 148 -12.94 2.83 -0.62
CA ILE A 148 -11.64 2.19 -0.48
C ILE A 148 -10.57 3.21 -0.82
N ASP A 149 -9.65 3.42 0.12
CA ASP A 149 -8.44 4.21 -0.11
C ASP A 149 -7.25 3.28 -0.32
N TYR A 150 -6.49 3.53 -1.38
CA TYR A 150 -5.17 2.96 -1.57
C TYR A 150 -4.13 4.05 -1.40
N THR A 151 -3.14 3.79 -0.55
CA THR A 151 -1.98 4.68 -0.35
C THR A 151 -0.73 3.94 -0.80
N VAL A 152 -0.03 4.51 -1.78
CA VAL A 152 1.25 3.96 -2.25
C VAL A 152 2.37 4.52 -1.38
N GLY A 153 3.11 3.65 -0.72
CA GLY A 153 4.28 3.98 0.06
C GLY A 153 5.57 3.53 -0.63
N GLU A 154 6.71 3.78 -0.01
CA GLU A 154 8.03 3.44 -0.57
C GLU A 154 8.26 1.92 -0.68
N THR A 155 7.72 1.14 0.26
CA THR A 155 7.89 -0.32 0.35
C THR A 155 6.59 -1.08 0.49
N GLU A 156 5.45 -0.40 0.56
CA GLU A 156 4.15 -0.99 0.81
C GLU A 156 3.04 -0.23 0.09
N MET A 157 1.97 -0.92 -0.25
CA MET A 157 0.69 -0.33 -0.59
C MET A 157 -0.29 -0.63 0.55
N LYS A 158 -0.95 0.40 1.06
CA LYS A 158 -2.00 0.26 2.08
C LYS A 158 -3.36 0.34 1.43
N GLN A 159 -4.26 -0.52 1.87
CA GLN A 159 -5.68 -0.51 1.52
C GLN A 159 -6.49 -0.27 2.79
N ASN A 160 -7.39 0.72 2.75
CA ASN A 160 -8.26 1.05 3.87
C ASN A 160 -9.71 1.03 3.41
N LEU A 161 -10.58 0.34 4.14
CA LEU A 161 -12.03 0.54 4.04
C LEU A 161 -12.39 1.76 4.88
N VAL A 162 -12.84 2.82 4.23
CA VAL A 162 -13.25 4.08 4.87
C VAL A 162 -14.77 4.07 5.02
N ILE A 163 -15.25 4.18 6.25
CA ILE A 163 -16.67 4.28 6.58
C ILE A 163 -16.93 5.73 6.97
N ARG A 164 -17.57 6.50 6.07
CA ARG A 164 -17.79 7.94 6.27
C ARG A 164 -18.84 8.26 7.32
N ASP A 165 -19.89 7.45 7.36
CA ASP A 165 -21.00 7.61 8.28
C ASP A 165 -21.24 6.30 9.04
N ARG A 166 -21.60 6.41 10.32
CA ARG A 166 -21.95 5.23 11.11
C ARG A 166 -23.20 4.57 10.53
N PRO A 167 -23.06 3.39 9.91
CA PRO A 167 -24.21 2.73 9.30
C PRO A 167 -25.21 2.30 10.37
N VAL A 168 -26.49 2.33 10.01
CA VAL A 168 -27.56 1.76 10.83
C VAL A 168 -27.50 0.25 10.67
N LEU A 169 -27.11 -0.44 11.75
CA LEU A 169 -26.99 -1.89 11.78
C LEU A 169 -28.26 -2.55 12.29
N ASP A 170 -28.56 -3.71 11.71
CA ASP A 170 -29.49 -4.67 12.32
C ASP A 170 -28.82 -5.25 13.59
N GLU A 171 -29.60 -5.62 14.60
CA GLU A 171 -29.12 -6.21 15.86
C GLU A 171 -28.32 -7.51 15.66
N SER A 172 -28.48 -8.16 14.50
CA SER A 172 -27.74 -9.38 14.13
C SER A 172 -26.35 -9.13 13.58
N VAL A 173 -26.00 -7.87 13.23
CA VAL A 173 -24.71 -7.52 12.67
C VAL A 173 -23.73 -7.11 13.76
N ALA A 174 -22.64 -7.84 13.89
CA ALA A 174 -21.58 -7.53 14.85
C ALA A 174 -20.41 -6.76 14.22
N TYR A 175 -20.08 -7.07 12.96
CA TYR A 175 -18.91 -6.51 12.26
C TYR A 175 -19.20 -6.17 10.81
N PHE A 176 -18.41 -5.23 10.26
CA PHE A 176 -18.25 -5.03 8.83
C PHE A 176 -16.96 -5.67 8.36
N GLY A 177 -16.95 -6.09 7.11
CA GLY A 177 -15.78 -6.55 6.41
C GLY A 177 -15.76 -6.07 4.97
N LEU A 178 -14.60 -6.14 4.35
CA LEU A 178 -14.40 -6.00 2.93
C LEU A 178 -14.21 -7.41 2.36
N SER A 179 -15.00 -7.76 1.36
CA SER A 179 -14.82 -8.97 0.56
C SER A 179 -14.31 -8.56 -0.80
N GLU A 180 -13.23 -9.17 -1.24
CA GLU A 180 -12.65 -8.93 -2.55
C GLU A 180 -12.06 -10.21 -3.12
N GLN A 181 -11.80 -10.21 -4.42
CA GLN A 181 -11.08 -11.30 -5.07
C GLN A 181 -9.63 -10.87 -5.32
N MET A 182 -8.75 -11.85 -5.30
CA MET A 182 -7.35 -11.67 -5.61
C MET A 182 -6.92 -12.66 -6.71
N ARG A 183 -6.09 -12.18 -7.64
CA ARG A 183 -5.44 -13.03 -8.64
C ARG A 183 -3.95 -13.03 -8.37
N LEU A 184 -3.40 -14.21 -8.16
CA LEU A 184 -1.98 -14.41 -7.92
C LEU A 184 -1.23 -14.72 -9.23
N PRO A 185 0.06 -14.39 -9.30
CA PRO A 185 0.93 -14.81 -10.38
C PRO A 185 0.97 -16.34 -10.51
N VAL A 186 1.21 -16.83 -11.73
CA VAL A 186 1.37 -18.28 -11.96
C VAL A 186 2.54 -18.80 -11.15
N GLY A 187 2.34 -19.92 -10.45
CA GLY A 187 3.36 -20.54 -9.60
C GLY A 187 3.44 -19.97 -8.18
N TYR A 188 2.53 -19.07 -7.81
CA TYR A 188 2.44 -18.51 -6.46
C TYR A 188 1.16 -18.97 -5.76
N GLY A 189 1.20 -18.98 -4.44
CA GLY A 189 0.07 -19.35 -3.58
C GLY A 189 -0.06 -18.40 -2.40
N LEU A 190 -1.27 -18.35 -1.82
CA LEU A 190 -1.58 -17.64 -0.60
C LEU A 190 -1.43 -18.58 0.59
N PHE A 191 -0.77 -18.12 1.64
CA PHE A 191 -0.47 -18.91 2.84
C PHE A 191 -0.94 -18.21 4.10
N LEU A 192 -1.45 -18.99 5.04
CA LEU A 192 -1.68 -18.63 6.43
C LEU A 192 -0.64 -19.40 7.28
N GLY A 193 0.37 -18.69 7.78
CA GLY A 193 1.54 -19.35 8.35
C GLY A 193 2.25 -20.23 7.31
N ASP A 194 2.31 -21.54 7.54
CA ASP A 194 2.89 -22.51 6.60
C ASP A 194 1.83 -23.27 5.79
N ASP A 195 0.55 -23.04 6.05
CA ASP A 195 -0.56 -23.72 5.37
C ASP A 195 -0.96 -22.95 4.12
N ILE A 196 -0.96 -23.64 2.98
CA ILE A 196 -1.46 -23.10 1.72
C ILE A 196 -2.99 -23.03 1.74
N LEU A 197 -3.53 -21.86 1.45
CA LEU A 197 -4.97 -21.67 1.31
C LEU A 197 -5.40 -22.14 -0.09
N ARG A 198 -6.25 -23.16 -0.13
CA ARG A 198 -6.71 -23.81 -1.36
C ARG A 198 -8.19 -23.59 -1.65
N GLU A 199 -8.88 -22.94 -0.74
CA GLU A 199 -10.31 -22.69 -0.86
C GLU A 199 -10.55 -21.32 -1.51
N ASP A 200 -11.65 -21.22 -2.25
CA ASP A 200 -12.02 -20.00 -2.97
C ASP A 200 -12.42 -18.85 -2.03
N ILE A 201 -12.71 -19.16 -0.76
CA ILE A 201 -13.10 -18.17 0.26
C ILE A 201 -12.27 -18.42 1.51
N THR A 202 -11.52 -17.39 1.90
CA THR A 202 -10.80 -17.36 3.18
C THR A 202 -11.19 -16.12 3.95
N GLN A 203 -11.60 -16.31 5.19
CA GLN A 203 -11.82 -15.25 6.15
C GLN A 203 -10.76 -15.37 7.24
N THR A 204 -9.96 -14.34 7.44
CA THR A 204 -8.90 -14.33 8.44
C THR A 204 -8.70 -12.94 9.02
N GLN A 205 -8.21 -12.90 10.25
CA GLN A 205 -7.68 -11.72 10.91
C GLN A 205 -6.16 -11.82 11.10
N ASP A 206 -5.55 -12.87 10.55
CA ASP A 206 -4.12 -13.11 10.64
C ASP A 206 -3.40 -12.65 9.39
N GLU A 207 -2.08 -12.46 9.51
CA GLU A 207 -1.21 -12.12 8.39
C GLU A 207 -1.21 -13.23 7.33
N LEU A 208 -1.32 -12.84 6.07
CA LEU A 208 -1.19 -13.73 4.93
C LEU A 208 0.10 -13.43 4.17
N THR A 209 0.67 -14.47 3.55
CA THR A 209 1.84 -14.33 2.70
C THR A 209 1.60 -14.91 1.31
N ILE A 210 2.17 -14.27 0.30
CA ILE A 210 2.20 -14.76 -1.07
C ILE A 210 3.59 -15.30 -1.33
N ARG A 211 3.69 -16.62 -1.63
CA ARG A 211 4.98 -17.31 -1.80
C ARG A 211 4.98 -18.12 -3.10
N ASN A 212 6.18 -18.27 -3.67
CA ASN A 212 6.41 -19.20 -4.76
C ASN A 212 6.17 -20.65 -4.30
N LEU A 213 5.36 -21.41 -5.05
CA LEU A 213 4.96 -22.79 -4.68
C LEU A 213 6.08 -23.80 -4.79
N GLU A 214 7.10 -23.52 -5.59
CA GLU A 214 8.25 -24.43 -5.81
C GLU A 214 9.40 -24.12 -4.87
N THR A 215 9.75 -22.82 -4.72
CA THR A 215 10.91 -22.38 -3.94
C THR A 215 10.57 -21.98 -2.50
N GLY A 216 9.32 -21.65 -2.22
CA GLY A 216 8.88 -21.08 -0.95
C GLY A 216 9.29 -19.62 -0.77
N GLU A 217 9.87 -18.99 -1.79
CA GLU A 217 10.31 -17.59 -1.73
C GLU A 217 9.13 -16.64 -1.54
N LEU A 218 9.28 -15.72 -0.61
CA LEU A 218 8.28 -14.68 -0.29
C LEU A 218 8.23 -13.65 -1.41
N LEU A 219 7.04 -13.39 -1.95
CA LEU A 219 6.78 -12.32 -2.90
C LEU A 219 6.19 -11.08 -2.20
N ALA A 220 5.19 -11.29 -1.35
CA ALA A 220 4.51 -10.21 -0.65
C ALA A 220 3.87 -10.69 0.66
N THR A 221 3.58 -9.75 1.54
CA THR A 221 2.87 -9.97 2.80
C THR A 221 1.62 -9.11 2.84
N ILE A 222 0.49 -9.67 3.27
CA ILE A 222 -0.75 -8.97 3.56
C ILE A 222 -0.85 -8.92 5.09
N PRO A 223 -0.63 -7.76 5.72
CA PRO A 223 -0.59 -7.66 7.17
C PRO A 223 -1.96 -7.86 7.81
N VAL A 224 -1.94 -8.07 9.10
CA VAL A 224 -3.16 -8.13 9.94
C VAL A 224 -3.96 -6.83 9.77
N PRO A 225 -5.28 -6.91 9.48
CA PRO A 225 -6.11 -5.71 9.39
C PRO A 225 -6.20 -4.99 10.74
N VAL A 226 -6.10 -3.67 10.71
CA VAL A 226 -6.20 -2.81 11.89
C VAL A 226 -7.40 -1.88 11.75
N VAL A 227 -8.22 -1.77 12.78
CA VAL A 227 -9.33 -0.80 12.84
C VAL A 227 -8.85 0.45 13.56
N ILE A 228 -9.00 1.59 12.91
CA ILE A 228 -8.67 2.90 13.47
C ILE A 228 -9.96 3.72 13.50
N GLU A 229 -10.39 4.12 14.70
CA GLU A 229 -11.44 5.11 14.85
C GLU A 229 -10.82 6.51 14.72
N MET A 230 -11.31 7.28 13.76
CA MET A 230 -10.82 8.64 13.54
C MET A 230 -11.76 9.61 14.25
N ASP A 231 -11.25 10.32 15.25
CA ASP A 231 -12.00 11.40 15.90
C ASP A 231 -12.33 12.49 14.88
N ALA A 232 -13.60 12.89 14.83
CA ALA A 232 -14.14 13.87 13.88
C ALA A 232 -13.58 15.30 14.08
N GLU A 233 -12.63 15.52 14.99
CA GLU A 233 -12.08 16.82 15.34
C GLU A 233 -10.73 17.17 14.68
N GLU A 234 -10.08 16.25 13.97
CA GLU A 234 -8.89 16.57 13.18
C GLU A 234 -9.20 16.45 11.68
N PRO A 235 -9.48 17.55 11.00
CA PRO A 235 -9.52 17.56 9.53
C PRO A 235 -8.09 17.41 9.00
N TYR A 236 -7.90 16.53 8.04
CA TYR A 236 -6.67 16.39 7.25
C TYR A 236 -6.33 17.66 6.49
#